data_ed90987018efa8ab2b83bec59ad0c4e2
#
_entry.id   ed90987018efa8ab2b83bec59ad0c4e2
#
_cell.length_a   1.000
_cell.length_b   1.000
_cell.length_c   1.000
_cell.angle_alpha   90.00
_cell.angle_beta   90.00
_cell.angle_gamma   90.00
#
_symmetry.space_group_name_H-M   'P 1'
#
loop_
_entity.id
_entity.type
_entity.pdbx_description
1 polymer ?
#
loop_
_entity_poly.entity_id
_entity_poly.type
_entity_poly.pdbx_seq_one_letter_code
_entity_poly.pdbx_strand_id
1 'polypeptide(L)'
;MATVRTDPRPARSRARLLDAATTLLRSGGPSAVTVDAVTRASNVARATLYRHFPSGNDLLAAAFHALIPPAPIPPDEGSLREQLVAAVDGFAAMIAEAPISLAAMSWLALGGDLEQMRWGKDKKESAEVSTLRERVAEQYAAPFDAIFSTPGAIAELGDLDRMRAVALLVGPIVLGKLSTLPNFDYREIAELAVDGFLATHAKKPDEIISTSSESEGV
;
A
#
# COMPACT_ATOMS: atom_id res chain seq x y z
N MET A 1 -15.86 -34.57 17.94
CA MET A 1 -15.76 -33.12 17.59
C MET A 1 -16.56 -32.93 16.31
N ALA A 2 -17.68 -32.21 16.38
CA ALA A 2 -18.52 -31.94 15.22
C ALA A 2 -17.91 -30.80 14.40
N THR A 3 -17.50 -31.05 13.18
CA THR A 3 -17.08 -30.04 12.20
C THR A 3 -18.28 -29.18 11.85
N VAL A 4 -18.27 -27.93 12.29
CA VAL A 4 -19.26 -26.92 11.87
C VAL A 4 -19.11 -26.71 10.36
N ARG A 5 -20.01 -27.27 9.57
CA ARG A 5 -20.10 -27.00 8.12
C ARG A 5 -20.63 -25.58 7.94
N THR A 6 -19.73 -24.64 7.75
CA THR A 6 -20.11 -23.25 7.39
C THR A 6 -20.82 -23.26 6.03
N ASP A 7 -22.01 -22.66 5.94
CA ASP A 7 -22.76 -22.54 4.68
C ASP A 7 -21.93 -21.77 3.65
N PRO A 8 -21.60 -22.32 2.47
CA PRO A 8 -20.76 -21.68 1.48
C PRO A 8 -21.48 -20.57 0.68
N ARG A 9 -22.80 -20.42 0.84
CA ARG A 9 -23.61 -19.45 0.09
C ARG A 9 -23.23 -18.00 0.36
N PRO A 10 -23.03 -17.55 1.63
CA PRO A 10 -22.61 -16.19 1.92
C PRO A 10 -21.27 -15.84 1.29
N ALA A 11 -20.29 -16.72 1.37
CA ALA A 11 -18.96 -16.51 0.78
C ALA A 11 -19.04 -16.33 -0.74
N ARG A 12 -19.85 -17.13 -1.44
CA ARG A 12 -20.05 -17.01 -2.89
C ARG A 12 -20.74 -15.70 -3.28
N SER A 13 -21.72 -15.26 -2.52
CA SER A 13 -22.39 -13.98 -2.77
C SER A 13 -21.44 -12.80 -2.59
N ARG A 14 -20.60 -12.82 -1.54
CA ARG A 14 -19.58 -11.79 -1.30
C ARG A 14 -18.56 -11.76 -2.45
N ALA A 15 -18.07 -12.91 -2.87
CA ALA A 15 -17.11 -13.00 -3.97
C ALA A 15 -17.68 -12.42 -5.28
N ARG A 16 -18.93 -12.75 -5.64
CA ARG A 16 -19.60 -12.23 -6.85
C ARG A 16 -19.80 -10.70 -6.79
N LEU A 17 -20.16 -10.17 -5.64
CA LEU A 17 -20.28 -8.72 -5.44
C LEU A 17 -18.93 -8.03 -5.61
N LEU A 18 -17.88 -8.59 -5.02
CA LEU A 18 -16.54 -8.04 -5.09
C LEU A 18 -15.97 -8.10 -6.52
N ASP A 19 -16.15 -9.20 -7.22
CA ASP A 19 -15.73 -9.36 -8.62
C ASP A 19 -16.43 -8.34 -9.54
N ALA A 20 -17.75 -8.16 -9.40
CA ALA A 20 -18.49 -7.16 -10.13
C ALA A 20 -18.01 -5.73 -9.81
N ALA A 21 -17.77 -5.43 -8.53
CA ALA A 21 -17.28 -4.12 -8.10
C ALA A 21 -15.88 -3.82 -8.63
N THR A 22 -14.96 -4.80 -8.59
CA THR A 22 -13.60 -4.65 -9.13
C THR A 22 -13.59 -4.47 -10.65
N THR A 23 -14.48 -5.18 -11.36
CA THR A 23 -14.64 -5.02 -12.81
C THR A 23 -15.13 -3.62 -13.17
N LEU A 24 -16.15 -3.12 -12.47
CA LEU A 24 -16.68 -1.77 -12.65
C LEU A 24 -15.63 -0.70 -12.31
N LEU A 25 -14.87 -0.91 -11.23
CA LEU A 25 -13.81 -0.01 -10.80
C LEU A 25 -12.70 0.11 -11.86
N ARG A 26 -12.30 -1.00 -12.45
CA ARG A 26 -11.28 -1.01 -13.53
C ARG A 26 -11.75 -0.31 -14.79
N SER A 27 -13.00 -0.50 -15.19
CA SER A 27 -13.53 0.00 -16.47
C SER A 27 -14.03 1.44 -16.42
N GLY A 28 -14.57 1.88 -15.29
CA GLY A 28 -15.26 3.17 -15.17
C GLY A 28 -14.86 4.01 -13.95
N GLY A 29 -13.84 3.56 -13.22
CA GLY A 29 -13.38 4.24 -12.00
C GLY A 29 -14.40 4.17 -10.86
N PRO A 30 -14.14 4.91 -9.77
CA PRO A 30 -14.95 4.85 -8.54
C PRO A 30 -16.42 5.22 -8.75
N SER A 31 -16.70 6.15 -9.65
CA SER A 31 -18.07 6.60 -9.95
C SER A 31 -18.93 5.52 -10.62
N ALA A 32 -18.33 4.52 -11.24
CA ALA A 32 -19.04 3.37 -11.81
C ALA A 32 -19.45 2.34 -10.76
N VAL A 33 -18.82 2.34 -9.57
CA VAL A 33 -19.09 1.39 -8.50
C VAL A 33 -20.28 1.90 -7.66
N THR A 34 -21.48 1.73 -8.19
CA THR A 34 -22.71 2.03 -7.45
C THR A 34 -23.39 0.75 -6.99
N VAL A 35 -24.18 0.82 -5.92
CA VAL A 35 -24.94 -0.34 -5.42
C VAL A 35 -25.80 -0.96 -6.53
N ASP A 36 -26.45 -0.12 -7.35
CA ASP A 36 -27.30 -0.59 -8.44
C ASP A 36 -26.50 -1.25 -9.58
N ALA A 37 -25.37 -0.69 -9.96
CA ALA A 37 -24.52 -1.27 -10.98
C ALA A 37 -23.94 -2.62 -10.51
N VAL A 38 -23.45 -2.68 -9.28
CA VAL A 38 -22.87 -3.91 -8.71
C VAL A 38 -23.90 -5.00 -8.53
N THR A 39 -25.10 -4.70 -7.99
CA THR A 39 -26.17 -5.71 -7.83
C THR A 39 -26.64 -6.25 -9.16
N ARG A 40 -26.74 -5.39 -10.19
CA ARG A 40 -27.09 -5.80 -11.55
C ARG A 40 -26.02 -6.70 -12.16
N ALA A 41 -24.74 -6.30 -12.09
CA ALA A 41 -23.63 -7.05 -12.67
C ALA A 41 -23.40 -8.38 -11.97
N SER A 42 -23.50 -8.42 -10.64
CA SER A 42 -23.31 -9.63 -9.84
C SER A 42 -24.51 -10.58 -9.83
N ASN A 43 -25.69 -10.09 -10.24
CA ASN A 43 -26.99 -10.77 -10.04
C ASN A 43 -27.20 -11.20 -8.57
N VAL A 44 -26.88 -10.30 -7.64
CA VAL A 44 -27.07 -10.49 -6.19
C VAL A 44 -28.03 -9.43 -5.68
N ALA A 45 -29.00 -9.84 -4.83
CA ALA A 45 -30.01 -8.92 -4.30
C ALA A 45 -29.38 -7.83 -3.42
N ARG A 46 -29.94 -6.61 -3.48
CA ARG A 46 -29.50 -5.44 -2.70
C ARG A 46 -29.43 -5.72 -1.18
N ALA A 47 -30.43 -6.43 -0.64
CA ALA A 47 -30.42 -6.83 0.77
C ALA A 47 -29.25 -7.74 1.13
N THR A 48 -28.79 -8.59 0.20
CA THR A 48 -27.64 -9.45 0.39
C THR A 48 -26.34 -8.63 0.32
N LEU A 49 -26.27 -7.62 -0.56
CA LEU A 49 -25.13 -6.70 -0.63
C LEU A 49 -24.93 -6.01 0.73
N TYR A 50 -25.97 -5.42 1.31
CA TYR A 50 -25.88 -4.70 2.58
C TYR A 50 -25.56 -5.60 3.79
N ARG A 51 -25.77 -6.92 3.69
CA ARG A 51 -25.28 -7.87 4.71
C ARG A 51 -23.77 -8.05 4.68
N HIS A 52 -23.16 -7.87 3.50
CA HIS A 52 -21.71 -8.04 3.32
C HIS A 52 -20.94 -6.72 3.38
N PHE A 53 -21.57 -5.66 2.93
CA PHE A 53 -21.00 -4.31 2.85
C PHE A 53 -22.04 -3.33 3.39
N PRO A 54 -21.87 -2.81 4.62
CA PRO A 54 -22.83 -1.94 5.29
C PRO A 54 -23.17 -0.68 4.49
N SER A 55 -22.21 -0.18 3.68
CA SER A 55 -22.41 0.98 2.81
C SER A 55 -21.81 0.77 1.43
N GLY A 56 -22.12 1.68 0.49
CA GLY A 56 -21.46 1.73 -0.82
C GLY A 56 -19.97 2.03 -0.71
N ASN A 57 -19.57 2.75 0.33
CA ASN A 57 -18.17 3.06 0.63
C ASN A 57 -17.40 1.81 1.03
N ASP A 58 -17.99 0.97 1.88
CA ASP A 58 -17.39 -0.29 2.30
C ASP A 58 -17.19 -1.24 1.12
N LEU A 59 -18.16 -1.27 0.20
CA LEU A 59 -18.04 -2.04 -1.04
C LEU A 59 -16.90 -1.51 -1.92
N LEU A 60 -16.80 -0.19 -2.07
CA LEU A 60 -15.75 0.43 -2.88
C LEU A 60 -14.38 0.22 -2.24
N ALA A 61 -14.25 0.39 -0.92
CA ALA A 61 -13.01 0.13 -0.18
C ALA A 61 -12.56 -1.33 -0.35
N ALA A 62 -13.49 -2.27 -0.25
CA ALA A 62 -13.19 -3.69 -0.48
C ALA A 62 -12.77 -4.00 -1.92
N ALA A 63 -13.42 -3.34 -2.92
CA ALA A 63 -13.05 -3.46 -4.32
C ALA A 63 -11.66 -2.90 -4.60
N PHE A 64 -11.35 -1.76 -4.00
CA PHE A 64 -10.01 -1.17 -4.04
C PHE A 64 -8.96 -2.11 -3.50
N HIS A 65 -9.17 -2.60 -2.27
CA HIS A 65 -8.27 -3.52 -1.62
C HIS A 65 -8.00 -4.78 -2.48
N ALA A 66 -9.03 -5.29 -3.15
CA ALA A 66 -8.89 -6.47 -4.02
C ALA A 66 -8.08 -6.18 -5.30
N LEU A 67 -7.88 -4.92 -5.66
CA LEU A 67 -7.09 -4.50 -6.82
C LEU A 67 -5.66 -4.11 -6.47
N ILE A 68 -5.33 -3.97 -5.19
CA ILE A 68 -3.96 -3.68 -4.76
C ILE A 68 -3.11 -4.93 -5.01
N PRO A 69 -2.07 -4.86 -5.84
CA PRO A 69 -1.17 -6.00 -6.05
C PRO A 69 -0.44 -6.34 -4.75
N PRO A 70 0.02 -7.59 -4.58
CA PRO A 70 0.85 -7.94 -3.44
C PRO A 70 2.12 -7.09 -3.42
N ALA A 71 2.60 -6.77 -2.21
CA ALA A 71 3.85 -6.05 -2.07
C ALA A 71 5.00 -6.81 -2.73
N PRO A 72 5.95 -6.13 -3.36
CA PRO A 72 7.16 -6.77 -3.87
C PRO A 72 7.92 -7.40 -2.70
N ILE A 73 8.46 -8.61 -2.92
CA ILE A 73 9.30 -9.28 -1.94
C ILE A 73 10.71 -8.69 -2.07
N PRO A 74 11.25 -8.05 -1.02
CA PRO A 74 12.61 -7.53 -1.09
C PRO A 74 13.62 -8.68 -1.16
N PRO A 75 14.77 -8.50 -1.82
CA PRO A 75 15.84 -9.48 -1.78
C PRO A 75 16.37 -9.61 -0.33
N ASP A 76 16.73 -10.81 0.06
CA ASP A 76 17.33 -11.14 1.35
C ASP A 76 18.86 -11.11 1.34
N GLU A 77 19.46 -10.95 0.15
CA GLU A 77 20.90 -10.89 -0.08
C GLU A 77 21.31 -9.54 -0.67
N GLY A 78 22.60 -9.21 -0.55
CA GLY A 78 23.17 -7.97 -1.06
C GLY A 78 23.35 -6.87 -0.01
N SER A 79 23.97 -5.77 -0.41
CA SER A 79 24.14 -4.58 0.42
C SER A 79 22.79 -3.90 0.71
N LEU A 80 22.74 -3.10 1.77
CA LEU A 80 21.56 -2.30 2.10
C LEU A 80 21.08 -1.46 0.91
N ARG A 81 22.00 -0.85 0.16
CA ARG A 81 21.69 -0.10 -1.06
C ARG A 81 20.99 -0.97 -2.11
N GLU A 82 21.53 -2.15 -2.40
CA GLU A 82 20.96 -3.06 -3.40
C GLU A 82 19.57 -3.54 -3.00
N GLN A 83 19.37 -3.86 -1.73
CA GLN A 83 18.05 -4.26 -1.20
C GLN A 83 17.02 -3.13 -1.30
N LEU A 84 17.41 -1.90 -0.94
CA LEU A 84 16.52 -0.73 -1.03
C LEU A 84 16.19 -0.39 -2.49
N VAL A 85 17.17 -0.39 -3.39
CA VAL A 85 16.95 -0.14 -4.82
C VAL A 85 15.97 -1.18 -5.38
N ALA A 86 16.18 -2.46 -5.09
CA ALA A 86 15.29 -3.52 -5.56
C ALA A 86 13.86 -3.38 -5.00
N ALA A 87 13.71 -2.97 -3.74
CA ALA A 87 12.41 -2.73 -3.14
C ALA A 87 11.69 -1.55 -3.81
N VAL A 88 12.40 -0.43 -4.05
CA VAL A 88 11.83 0.76 -4.71
C VAL A 88 11.52 0.48 -6.18
N ASP A 89 12.38 -0.26 -6.89
CA ASP A 89 12.13 -0.70 -8.27
C ASP A 89 10.89 -1.60 -8.38
N GLY A 90 10.74 -2.56 -7.46
CA GLY A 90 9.55 -3.40 -7.39
C GLY A 90 8.28 -2.57 -7.17
N PHE A 91 8.38 -1.55 -6.36
CA PHE A 91 7.32 -0.56 -6.13
C PHE A 91 7.03 0.27 -7.38
N ALA A 92 8.08 0.75 -8.05
CA ALA A 92 7.97 1.53 -9.26
C ALA A 92 7.29 0.74 -10.39
N ALA A 93 7.65 -0.52 -10.57
CA ALA A 93 7.01 -1.41 -11.54
C ALA A 93 5.50 -1.58 -11.24
N MET A 94 5.15 -1.83 -9.98
CA MET A 94 3.76 -1.96 -9.54
C MET A 94 2.95 -0.68 -9.79
N ILE A 95 3.51 0.49 -9.46
CA ILE A 95 2.86 1.79 -9.67
C ILE A 95 2.78 2.14 -11.16
N ALA A 96 3.80 1.82 -11.95
CA ALA A 96 3.82 2.11 -13.38
C ALA A 96 2.67 1.40 -14.12
N GLU A 97 2.38 0.16 -13.77
CA GLU A 97 1.30 -0.62 -14.37
C GLU A 97 -0.10 -0.26 -13.83
N ALA A 98 -0.18 0.31 -12.64
CA ALA A 98 -1.47 0.67 -12.04
C ALA A 98 -2.17 1.78 -12.83
N PRO A 99 -3.51 1.72 -13.02
CA PRO A 99 -4.27 2.86 -13.51
C PRO A 99 -4.06 4.09 -12.63
N ILE A 100 -3.89 5.27 -13.23
CA ILE A 100 -3.64 6.53 -12.49
C ILE A 100 -4.71 6.78 -11.43
N SER A 101 -5.98 6.52 -11.74
CA SER A 101 -7.08 6.67 -10.79
C SER A 101 -6.92 5.75 -9.57
N LEU A 102 -6.42 4.53 -9.78
CA LEU A 102 -6.18 3.56 -8.71
C LEU A 102 -5.00 3.99 -7.85
N ALA A 103 -3.89 4.41 -8.48
CA ALA A 103 -2.72 4.92 -7.77
C ALA A 103 -3.07 6.17 -6.94
N ALA A 104 -3.79 7.14 -7.54
CA ALA A 104 -4.22 8.35 -6.86
C ALA A 104 -5.11 8.05 -5.64
N MET A 105 -6.06 7.13 -5.77
CA MET A 105 -6.95 6.79 -4.67
C MET A 105 -6.25 5.98 -3.56
N SER A 106 -5.35 5.08 -3.91
CA SER A 106 -4.53 4.37 -2.92
C SER A 106 -3.69 5.36 -2.12
N TRP A 107 -3.12 6.35 -2.78
CA TRP A 107 -2.32 7.39 -2.14
C TRP A 107 -3.16 8.34 -1.28
N LEU A 108 -4.33 8.77 -1.75
CA LEU A 108 -5.27 9.56 -0.98
C LEU A 108 -5.83 8.78 0.23
N ALA A 109 -5.95 7.46 0.14
CA ALA A 109 -6.34 6.62 1.26
C ALA A 109 -5.33 6.61 2.41
N LEU A 110 -4.06 6.95 2.15
CA LEU A 110 -3.05 7.16 3.19
C LEU A 110 -3.18 8.54 3.89
N GLY A 111 -3.85 9.51 3.25
CA GLY A 111 -4.16 10.81 3.85
C GLY A 111 -5.55 10.84 4.48
N GLY A 112 -5.72 11.54 5.60
CA GLY A 112 -6.98 11.62 6.34
C GLY A 112 -8.18 12.29 5.65
N ASP A 113 -8.00 12.81 4.43
CA ASP A 113 -8.94 13.76 3.81
C ASP A 113 -9.91 13.17 2.78
N LEU A 114 -9.92 11.85 2.54
CA LEU A 114 -10.89 11.23 1.64
C LEU A 114 -12.34 11.43 2.10
N GLU A 115 -12.54 11.59 3.38
CA GLU A 115 -13.84 11.81 3.99
C GLU A 115 -14.46 13.17 3.61
N GLN A 116 -13.62 14.17 3.31
CA GLN A 116 -14.07 15.51 2.96
C GLN A 116 -14.37 15.68 1.46
N MET A 117 -13.79 14.85 0.61
CA MET A 117 -13.79 15.14 -0.82
C MET A 117 -15.05 14.69 -1.57
N ARG A 118 -15.83 13.67 -1.14
CA ARG A 118 -16.94 13.16 -1.98
C ARG A 118 -18.12 12.46 -1.30
N TRP A 119 -18.13 12.13 -0.03
CA TRP A 119 -18.94 10.99 0.44
C TRP A 119 -19.93 11.31 1.54
N GLY A 120 -20.50 12.50 1.52
CA GLY A 120 -21.61 12.85 2.41
C GLY A 120 -21.19 13.01 3.88
N LYS A 121 -21.92 13.86 4.56
CA LYS A 121 -21.65 14.37 5.93
C LYS A 121 -21.76 13.34 7.07
N ASP A 122 -21.58 12.07 6.82
CA ASP A 122 -21.61 11.05 7.87
C ASP A 122 -20.23 10.96 8.55
N LYS A 123 -20.18 11.55 9.72
CA LYS A 123 -18.98 11.82 10.55
C LYS A 123 -18.30 10.59 11.19
N LYS A 124 -18.56 9.38 10.74
CA LYS A 124 -17.87 8.18 11.21
C LYS A 124 -17.16 7.51 10.04
N GLU A 125 -15.84 7.52 10.09
CA GLU A 125 -15.04 6.64 9.24
C GLU A 125 -15.54 5.20 9.43
N SER A 126 -15.87 4.53 8.32
CA SER A 126 -16.29 3.14 8.43
C SER A 126 -15.10 2.27 8.81
N ALA A 127 -15.33 1.22 9.58
CA ALA A 127 -14.28 0.28 9.98
C ALA A 127 -13.55 -0.32 8.76
N GLU A 128 -14.22 -0.46 7.61
CA GLU A 128 -13.60 -0.99 6.39
C GLU A 128 -12.70 0.03 5.67
N VAL A 129 -13.01 1.32 5.75
CA VAL A 129 -12.16 2.39 5.21
C VAL A 129 -10.90 2.55 6.05
N SER A 130 -11.02 2.52 7.39
CA SER A 130 -9.87 2.47 8.30
C SER A 130 -9.01 1.24 8.03
N THR A 131 -9.62 0.06 7.91
CA THR A 131 -8.92 -1.18 7.58
C THR A 131 -8.26 -1.12 6.20
N LEU A 132 -8.87 -0.48 5.20
CA LEU A 132 -8.23 -0.29 3.88
C LEU A 132 -6.97 0.56 4.01
N ARG A 133 -7.05 1.69 4.73
CA ARG A 133 -5.92 2.58 4.95
C ARG A 133 -4.77 1.87 5.65
N GLU A 134 -5.06 1.15 6.73
CA GLU A 134 -4.09 0.35 7.48
C GLU A 134 -3.42 -0.69 6.59
N ARG A 135 -4.18 -1.44 5.82
CA ARG A 135 -3.63 -2.47 4.91
C ARG A 135 -2.81 -1.89 3.77
N VAL A 136 -3.22 -0.75 3.21
CA VAL A 136 -2.42 -0.05 2.19
C VAL A 136 -1.10 0.41 2.79
N ALA A 137 -1.14 1.02 3.98
CA ALA A 137 0.06 1.45 4.68
C ALA A 137 0.99 0.26 5.02
N GLU A 138 0.44 -0.81 5.58
CA GLU A 138 1.18 -2.05 5.89
C GLU A 138 1.80 -2.66 4.61
N GLN A 139 1.02 -2.75 3.54
CA GLN A 139 1.50 -3.32 2.28
C GLN A 139 2.63 -2.49 1.66
N TYR A 140 2.56 -1.17 1.76
CA TYR A 140 3.62 -0.29 1.29
C TYR A 140 4.85 -0.30 2.22
N ALA A 141 4.67 -0.44 3.51
CA ALA A 141 5.76 -0.47 4.48
C ALA A 141 6.46 -1.83 4.58
N ALA A 142 5.72 -2.93 4.44
CA ALA A 142 6.22 -4.28 4.72
C ALA A 142 7.56 -4.65 4.04
N PRO A 143 7.81 -4.36 2.75
CA PRO A 143 9.09 -4.65 2.13
C PRO A 143 10.26 -3.89 2.78
N PHE A 144 10.02 -2.63 3.12
CA PHE A 144 11.02 -1.78 3.76
C PHE A 144 11.23 -2.16 5.23
N ASP A 145 10.16 -2.52 5.94
CA ASP A 145 10.24 -3.01 7.32
C ASP A 145 11.08 -4.28 7.43
N ALA A 146 10.97 -5.18 6.46
CA ALA A 146 11.82 -6.36 6.38
C ALA A 146 13.29 -5.99 6.25
N ILE A 147 13.63 -5.05 5.34
CA ILE A 147 15.01 -4.57 5.14
C ILE A 147 15.53 -3.84 6.39
N PHE A 148 14.76 -2.87 6.90
CA PHE A 148 15.17 -2.05 8.06
C PHE A 148 15.27 -2.84 9.37
N SER A 149 14.71 -4.04 9.43
CA SER A 149 14.81 -4.93 10.59
C SER A 149 16.06 -5.82 10.56
N THR A 150 16.82 -5.79 9.47
CA THR A 150 18.06 -6.57 9.37
C THR A 150 19.14 -6.00 10.30
N PRO A 151 20.01 -6.84 10.90
CA PRO A 151 21.11 -6.36 11.73
C PRO A 151 22.03 -5.38 11.01
N GLY A 152 22.29 -5.59 9.71
CA GLY A 152 23.08 -4.70 8.87
C GLY A 152 22.47 -3.31 8.73
N ALA A 153 21.17 -3.24 8.41
CA ALA A 153 20.47 -1.96 8.30
C ALA A 153 20.41 -1.20 9.64
N ILE A 154 20.18 -1.91 10.76
CA ILE A 154 20.18 -1.31 12.10
C ILE A 154 21.57 -0.74 12.44
N ALA A 155 22.64 -1.46 12.11
CA ALA A 155 24.00 -0.98 12.35
C ALA A 155 24.30 0.28 11.52
N GLU A 156 23.89 0.30 10.26
CA GLU A 156 24.19 1.38 9.31
C GLU A 156 23.29 2.61 9.50
N LEU A 157 22.00 2.44 9.74
CA LEU A 157 21.03 3.55 9.83
C LEU A 157 20.71 3.97 11.27
N GLY A 158 20.88 3.09 12.26
CA GLY A 158 20.53 3.35 13.66
C GLY A 158 19.02 3.41 13.88
N ASP A 159 18.59 4.32 14.76
CA ASP A 159 17.17 4.56 15.04
C ASP A 159 16.55 5.38 13.90
N LEU A 160 15.59 4.80 13.21
CA LEU A 160 14.99 5.32 11.98
C LEU A 160 13.48 5.46 12.12
N ASP A 161 12.95 6.64 11.82
CA ASP A 161 11.52 6.81 11.56
C ASP A 161 11.16 6.11 10.24
N ARG A 162 10.67 4.87 10.36
CA ARG A 162 10.39 3.99 9.22
C ARG A 162 9.38 4.58 8.24
N MET A 163 8.34 5.26 8.75
CA MET A 163 7.32 5.86 7.90
C MET A 163 7.90 7.03 7.08
N ARG A 164 8.75 7.85 7.70
CA ARG A 164 9.48 8.92 7.02
C ARG A 164 10.44 8.36 5.97
N ALA A 165 11.15 7.29 6.29
CA ALA A 165 12.04 6.61 5.35
C ALA A 165 11.29 6.11 4.11
N VAL A 166 10.18 5.40 4.30
CA VAL A 166 9.32 4.96 3.20
C VAL A 166 8.80 6.12 2.37
N ALA A 167 8.39 7.22 3.01
CA ALA A 167 7.93 8.41 2.30
C ALA A 167 9.02 9.05 1.42
N LEU A 168 10.27 9.09 1.89
CA LEU A 168 11.40 9.60 1.12
C LEU A 168 11.76 8.68 -0.07
N LEU A 169 11.69 7.38 0.13
CA LEU A 169 12.05 6.38 -0.89
C LEU A 169 10.97 6.24 -1.98
N VAL A 170 9.70 6.22 -1.59
CA VAL A 170 8.58 5.93 -2.51
C VAL A 170 7.93 7.21 -3.04
N GLY A 171 8.01 8.32 -2.30
CA GLY A 171 7.36 9.58 -2.65
C GLY A 171 7.66 10.07 -4.06
N PRO A 172 8.94 10.13 -4.52
CA PRO A 172 9.28 10.55 -5.87
C PRO A 172 8.63 9.69 -6.96
N ILE A 173 8.54 8.37 -6.75
CA ILE A 173 7.92 7.41 -7.68
C ILE A 173 6.42 7.72 -7.83
N VAL A 174 5.74 7.91 -6.71
CA VAL A 174 4.31 8.26 -6.70
C VAL A 174 4.07 9.62 -7.36
N LEU A 175 4.89 10.62 -7.04
CA LEU A 175 4.81 11.94 -7.65
C LEU A 175 4.94 11.85 -9.18
N GLY A 176 5.92 11.10 -9.68
CA GLY A 176 6.11 10.87 -11.11
C GLY A 176 4.88 10.29 -11.78
N LYS A 177 4.27 9.27 -11.15
CA LYS A 177 3.04 8.64 -11.66
C LYS A 177 1.85 9.59 -11.68
N LEU A 178 1.62 10.32 -10.58
CA LEU A 178 0.46 11.22 -10.45
C LEU A 178 0.59 12.47 -11.30
N SER A 179 1.80 12.97 -11.48
CA SER A 179 2.09 14.19 -12.24
C SER A 179 2.19 13.95 -13.75
N THR A 180 2.16 12.68 -14.19
CA THR A 180 2.31 12.32 -15.62
C THR A 180 3.49 13.00 -16.29
N LEU A 181 4.62 13.08 -15.57
CA LEU A 181 5.83 13.73 -16.07
C LEU A 181 6.34 13.04 -17.35
N PRO A 182 6.62 13.80 -18.41
CA PRO A 182 7.17 13.22 -19.63
C PRO A 182 8.58 12.70 -19.36
N ASN A 183 8.92 11.53 -19.95
CA ASN A 183 10.25 10.91 -19.84
C ASN A 183 10.69 10.62 -18.39
N PHE A 184 9.74 10.30 -17.49
CA PHE A 184 10.06 9.93 -16.12
C PHE A 184 10.63 8.50 -16.09
N ASP A 185 11.93 8.38 -15.86
CA ASP A 185 12.60 7.10 -15.68
C ASP A 185 12.46 6.65 -14.22
N TYR A 186 11.56 5.69 -14.00
CA TYR A 186 11.29 5.16 -12.67
C TYR A 186 12.50 4.52 -12.02
N ARG A 187 13.37 3.86 -12.81
CA ARG A 187 14.55 3.19 -12.29
C ARG A 187 15.61 4.20 -11.85
N GLU A 188 15.90 5.18 -12.69
CA GLU A 188 16.82 6.25 -12.36
C GLU A 188 16.38 6.97 -11.08
N ILE A 189 15.10 7.29 -10.97
CA ILE A 189 14.56 7.97 -9.78
C ILE A 189 14.61 7.07 -8.54
N ALA A 190 14.41 5.76 -8.68
CA ALA A 190 14.55 4.82 -7.57
C ALA A 190 15.99 4.82 -7.02
N GLU A 191 16.99 4.74 -7.91
CA GLU A 191 18.40 4.78 -7.53
C GLU A 191 18.74 6.12 -6.84
N LEU A 192 18.32 7.25 -7.42
CA LEU A 192 18.55 8.58 -6.84
C LEU A 192 17.87 8.77 -5.48
N ALA A 193 16.66 8.26 -5.31
CA ALA A 193 15.95 8.33 -4.03
C ALA A 193 16.68 7.54 -2.94
N VAL A 194 17.16 6.33 -3.27
CA VAL A 194 17.93 5.50 -2.34
C VAL A 194 19.28 6.14 -2.02
N ASP A 195 20.01 6.63 -3.01
CA ASP A 195 21.30 7.26 -2.81
C ASP A 195 21.20 8.53 -1.95
N GLY A 196 20.20 9.36 -2.22
CA GLY A 196 19.91 10.55 -1.41
C GLY A 196 19.49 10.20 0.02
N PHE A 197 18.69 9.16 0.19
CA PHE A 197 18.29 8.66 1.50
C PHE A 197 19.50 8.16 2.30
N LEU A 198 20.34 7.30 1.74
CA LEU A 198 21.52 6.76 2.40
C LEU A 198 22.55 7.85 2.71
N ALA A 199 22.76 8.79 1.80
CA ALA A 199 23.70 9.91 2.02
C ALA A 199 23.32 10.76 3.24
N THR A 200 22.03 10.82 3.61
CA THR A 200 21.52 11.65 4.70
C THR A 200 21.25 10.89 6.00
N HIS A 201 21.07 9.56 5.94
CA HIS A 201 20.66 8.74 7.09
C HIS A 201 21.68 7.69 7.50
N ALA A 202 22.60 7.28 6.60
CA ALA A 202 23.67 6.36 7.00
C ALA A 202 24.62 7.02 8.00
N LYS A 203 24.96 6.30 9.06
CA LYS A 203 25.96 6.75 10.04
C LYS A 203 27.31 6.93 9.34
N LYS A 204 28.02 7.99 9.70
CA LYS A 204 29.37 8.20 9.18
C LYS A 204 30.29 7.10 9.73
N PRO A 205 31.29 6.63 8.94
CA PRO A 205 32.21 5.58 9.37
C PRO A 205 32.88 5.84 10.72
N ASP A 206 33.12 7.11 11.08
CA ASP A 206 33.75 7.51 12.32
C ASP A 206 32.88 7.30 13.57
N GLU A 207 31.55 7.26 13.43
CA GLU A 207 30.61 6.98 14.54
C GLU A 207 30.50 5.48 14.84
N ILE A 208 30.74 4.62 13.85
CA ILE A 208 30.68 3.16 14.01
C ILE A 208 31.83 2.66 14.85
N ILE A 209 33.02 3.29 14.75
CA ILE A 209 34.21 2.88 15.48
C ILE A 209 34.15 3.26 16.96
N SER A 210 33.47 4.37 17.30
CA SER A 210 33.37 4.84 18.69
C SER A 210 32.46 3.97 19.56
N THR A 211 31.41 3.37 19.01
CA THR A 211 30.49 2.49 19.75
C THR A 211 31.08 1.09 20.02
N SER A 212 32.04 0.64 19.23
CA SER A 212 32.69 -0.65 19.43
C SER A 212 33.74 -0.63 20.55
N SER A 213 34.30 0.54 20.88
CA SER A 213 35.31 0.70 21.92
C SER A 213 34.78 0.85 23.33
N GLU A 214 33.48 1.18 23.50
CA GLU A 214 32.83 1.30 24.81
C GLU A 214 32.28 -0.03 25.36
N SER A 215 32.15 -1.07 24.53
CA SER A 215 31.62 -2.37 24.97
C SER A 215 32.68 -3.38 25.42
N GLU A 216 33.97 -3.07 25.32
CA GLU A 216 35.07 -3.94 25.78
C GLU A 216 35.68 -3.53 27.13
N GLY A 217 35.07 -2.60 27.84
CA GLY A 217 35.61 -2.03 29.08
C GLY A 217 34.73 -2.21 30.32
N VAL A 218 34.10 -3.41 30.53
CA VAL A 218 33.50 -3.77 31.85
C VAL A 218 33.80 -5.20 32.16
#